data_dea6b5d945ca13ec7dfaf07bb8683090
#
_entry.id   dea6b5d945ca13ec7dfaf07bb8683090
#
_cell.length_a   1.000
_cell.length_b   1.000
_cell.length_c   1.000
_cell.angle_alpha   90.00
_cell.angle_beta   90.00
_cell.angle_gamma   90.00
#
_symmetry.space_group_name_H-M   'P 1'
#
loop_
_entity.id
_entity.type
_entity.pdbx_description
1 polymer ?
#
loop_
_entity_poly.entity_id
_entity_poly.type
_entity_poly.pdbx_seq_one_letter_code
_entity_poly.pdbx_strand_id
1 'polypeptide(L)'
;MTRQAVRAGLLEVDAADLGGDLLEECFGPVTVLVRYRDAADAETVLSSLGGNLTATLHAESGEPDAAAWLARLSRFAGRVIFGGWPTGVAVAPAMTHGGPYPATTSPTTSVGGTAIERWLRPVTYQTVPPELLPAELAEHEG
;
A
#
# COMPACT_ATOMS: atom_id res chain seq x y z
N MET A 1 12.55 32.01 -19.87
CA MET A 1 12.25 30.78 -19.13
C MET A 1 12.49 29.61 -20.08
N THR A 2 13.55 28.85 -19.88
CA THR A 2 13.86 27.67 -20.70
C THR A 2 12.87 26.55 -20.29
N ARG A 3 12.01 26.11 -21.21
CA ARG A 3 11.17 24.92 -20.99
C ARG A 3 12.10 23.70 -20.92
N GLN A 4 12.26 23.13 -19.74
CA GLN A 4 12.85 21.80 -19.65
C GLN A 4 11.83 20.79 -20.15
N ALA A 5 12.13 20.11 -21.25
CA ALA A 5 11.34 19.01 -21.75
C ALA A 5 11.71 17.75 -20.97
N VAL A 6 10.76 17.19 -20.24
CA VAL A 6 10.89 15.88 -19.58
C VAL A 6 10.53 14.80 -20.61
N ARG A 7 11.38 13.79 -20.79
CA ARG A 7 11.12 12.64 -21.65
C ARG A 7 10.65 11.46 -20.79
N ALA A 8 9.59 10.79 -21.23
CA ALA A 8 9.20 9.52 -20.64
C ALA A 8 10.23 8.43 -20.97
N GLY A 9 10.50 7.58 -19.98
CA GLY A 9 11.42 6.44 -20.11
C GLY A 9 10.72 5.13 -19.81
N LEU A 10 10.95 4.12 -20.63
CA LEU A 10 10.63 2.73 -20.37
C LEU A 10 11.93 1.94 -20.33
N LEU A 11 12.22 1.35 -19.17
CA LEU A 11 13.35 0.45 -18.97
C LEU A 11 12.84 -0.99 -18.98
N GLU A 12 13.59 -1.89 -19.57
CA GLU A 12 13.26 -3.31 -19.60
C GLU A 12 14.40 -4.10 -18.96
N VAL A 13 14.06 -5.02 -18.07
CA VAL A 13 15.03 -5.83 -17.32
C VAL A 13 14.48 -7.24 -17.10
N ASP A 14 15.34 -8.23 -17.10
CA ASP A 14 14.94 -9.58 -16.66
C ASP A 14 14.91 -9.66 -15.11
N ALA A 15 14.03 -10.51 -14.57
CA ALA A 15 13.86 -10.65 -13.12
C ALA A 15 15.17 -10.96 -12.38
N ALA A 16 16.07 -11.70 -13.02
CA ALA A 16 17.39 -12.05 -12.46
C ALA A 16 18.34 -10.84 -12.31
N ASP A 17 18.12 -9.79 -13.09
CA ASP A 17 18.97 -8.59 -13.12
C ASP A 17 18.33 -7.39 -12.39
N LEU A 18 17.14 -7.57 -11.82
CA LEU A 18 16.46 -6.54 -11.07
C LEU A 18 17.19 -6.26 -9.75
N GLY A 19 17.63 -5.03 -9.55
CA GLY A 19 18.31 -4.64 -8.32
C GLY A 19 18.84 -3.21 -8.35
N GLY A 20 19.51 -2.81 -7.28
CA GLY A 20 20.12 -1.49 -7.16
C GLY A 20 19.14 -0.34 -7.41
N ASP A 21 19.55 0.63 -8.21
CA ASP A 21 18.79 1.85 -8.50
C ASP A 21 17.44 1.58 -9.18
N LEU A 22 17.21 0.39 -9.76
CA LEU A 22 15.94 0.03 -10.37
C LEU A 22 14.82 -0.23 -9.33
N LEU A 23 15.18 -0.44 -8.07
CA LEU A 23 14.25 -0.60 -6.95
C LEU A 23 13.95 0.73 -6.25
N GLU A 24 14.70 1.79 -6.59
CA GLU A 24 14.52 3.10 -6.00
C GLU A 24 13.40 3.89 -6.70
N GLU A 25 12.70 4.72 -5.95
CA GLU A 25 11.66 5.57 -6.52
C GLU A 25 12.27 6.66 -7.42
N CYS A 26 11.89 6.68 -8.69
CA CYS A 26 12.27 7.73 -9.63
C CYS A 26 11.13 8.74 -9.77
N PHE A 27 11.35 9.97 -9.27
CA PHE A 27 10.41 11.07 -9.43
C PHE A 27 10.40 11.60 -10.87
N GLY A 28 9.76 10.87 -11.76
CA GLY A 28 9.69 11.21 -13.19
C GLY A 28 8.79 10.25 -13.95
N PRO A 29 8.51 10.51 -15.23
CA PRO A 29 7.71 9.64 -16.06
C PRO A 29 8.54 8.42 -16.54
N VAL A 30 8.96 7.60 -15.60
CA VAL A 30 9.77 6.39 -15.85
C VAL A 30 9.00 5.17 -15.37
N THR A 31 9.07 4.11 -16.15
CA THR A 31 8.52 2.79 -15.82
C THR A 31 9.58 1.73 -16.06
N VAL A 32 9.67 0.76 -15.17
CA VAL A 32 10.49 -0.43 -15.34
C VAL A 32 9.58 -1.61 -15.68
N LEU A 33 9.82 -2.25 -16.80
CA LEU A 33 9.21 -3.49 -17.22
C LEU A 33 10.12 -4.66 -16.81
N VAL A 34 9.67 -5.48 -15.89
CA VAL A 34 10.41 -6.65 -15.44
C VAL A 34 9.85 -7.89 -16.12
N ARG A 35 10.67 -8.58 -16.89
CA ARG A 35 10.30 -9.87 -17.48
C ARG A 35 10.59 -11.00 -16.49
N TYR A 36 9.64 -11.87 -16.30
CA TYR A 36 9.78 -13.07 -15.48
C TYR A 36 9.36 -14.30 -16.29
N ARG A 37 9.92 -15.46 -15.97
CA ARG A 37 9.69 -16.71 -16.70
C ARG A 37 8.50 -17.50 -16.18
N ASP A 38 8.29 -17.44 -14.87
CA ASP A 38 7.29 -18.23 -14.16
C ASP A 38 6.84 -17.54 -12.86
N ALA A 39 5.90 -18.17 -12.16
CA ALA A 39 5.36 -17.64 -10.91
C ALA A 39 6.43 -17.51 -9.80
N ALA A 40 7.44 -18.37 -9.79
CA ALA A 40 8.51 -18.30 -8.78
C ALA A 40 9.42 -17.08 -9.00
N ASP A 41 9.74 -16.79 -10.27
CA ASP A 41 10.45 -15.55 -10.61
C ASP A 41 9.63 -14.31 -10.23
N ALA A 42 8.34 -14.29 -10.55
CA ALA A 42 7.45 -13.18 -10.18
C ALA A 42 7.36 -13.00 -8.66
N GLU A 43 7.32 -14.07 -7.89
CA GLU A 43 7.35 -14.04 -6.42
C GLU A 43 8.67 -13.47 -5.89
N THR A 44 9.78 -13.81 -6.53
CA THR A 44 11.10 -13.25 -6.19
C THR A 44 11.17 -11.76 -6.45
N VAL A 45 10.64 -11.30 -7.60
CA VAL A 45 10.52 -9.87 -7.92
C VAL A 45 9.69 -9.15 -6.87
N LEU A 46 8.49 -9.66 -6.55
CA LEU A 46 7.63 -9.05 -5.53
C LEU A 46 8.32 -8.98 -4.17
N SER A 47 9.08 -10.01 -3.81
CA SER A 47 9.79 -10.06 -2.53
C SER A 47 10.96 -9.06 -2.44
N SER A 48 11.50 -8.63 -3.57
CA SER A 48 12.54 -7.60 -3.62
C SER A 48 11.98 -6.18 -3.52
N LEU A 49 10.68 -6.01 -3.79
CA LEU A 49 10.01 -4.73 -3.63
C LEU A 49 9.65 -4.54 -2.16
N GLY A 50 9.89 -3.37 -1.62
CA GLY A 50 9.38 -2.98 -0.29
C GLY A 50 7.86 -2.80 -0.31
N GLY A 51 7.33 -2.23 0.78
CA GLY A 51 5.92 -1.84 0.83
C GLY A 51 5.59 -0.78 -0.21
N ASN A 52 4.41 -0.89 -0.81
CA ASN A 52 3.92 0.02 -1.84
C ASN A 52 2.55 0.59 -1.46
N LEU A 53 2.19 1.75 -2.01
CA LEU A 53 0.86 2.33 -1.83
C LEU A 53 -0.20 1.53 -2.60
N THR A 54 0.15 1.05 -3.80
CA THR A 54 -0.77 0.33 -4.68
C THR A 54 -0.08 -0.83 -5.37
N ALA A 55 -0.84 -1.87 -5.64
CA ALA A 55 -0.49 -2.94 -6.55
C ALA A 55 -1.68 -3.26 -7.45
N THR A 56 -1.44 -3.57 -8.70
CA THR A 56 -2.49 -3.94 -9.65
C THR A 56 -2.23 -5.32 -10.23
N LEU A 57 -3.26 -6.13 -10.27
CA LEU A 57 -3.30 -7.38 -11.02
C LEU A 57 -4.10 -7.16 -12.30
N HIS A 58 -3.46 -7.33 -13.45
CA HIS A 58 -4.14 -7.42 -14.74
C HIS A 58 -4.32 -8.89 -15.10
N ALA A 59 -5.53 -9.39 -14.97
CA ALA A 59 -5.91 -10.76 -15.24
C ALA A 59 -7.38 -10.81 -15.68
N GLU A 60 -7.82 -11.94 -16.23
CA GLU A 60 -9.22 -12.20 -16.44
C GLU A 60 -9.88 -12.73 -15.15
N SER A 61 -11.16 -12.42 -14.95
CA SER A 61 -11.88 -12.79 -13.72
C SER A 61 -12.00 -14.30 -13.49
N GLY A 62 -11.87 -15.09 -14.55
CA GLY A 62 -11.91 -16.54 -14.51
C GLY A 62 -10.54 -17.23 -14.40
N GLU A 63 -9.45 -16.47 -14.27
CA GLU A 63 -8.11 -17.03 -14.22
C GLU A 63 -7.87 -17.75 -12.87
N PRO A 64 -7.44 -19.02 -12.90
CA PRO A 64 -7.40 -19.86 -11.69
C PRO A 64 -6.55 -19.29 -10.56
N ASP A 65 -5.45 -18.64 -10.89
CA ASP A 65 -4.47 -18.13 -9.90
C ASP A 65 -4.72 -16.69 -9.47
N ALA A 66 -5.74 -16.00 -10.04
CA ALA A 66 -5.99 -14.58 -9.77
C ALA A 66 -6.22 -14.30 -8.28
N ALA A 67 -7.00 -15.15 -7.59
CA ALA A 67 -7.25 -15.01 -6.16
C ALA A 67 -5.97 -15.16 -5.32
N ALA A 68 -5.10 -16.09 -5.69
CA ALA A 68 -3.82 -16.30 -5.02
C ALA A 68 -2.89 -15.10 -5.21
N TRP A 69 -2.84 -14.53 -6.41
CA TRP A 69 -2.08 -13.31 -6.69
C TRP A 69 -2.60 -12.10 -5.94
N LEU A 70 -3.91 -11.89 -5.89
CA LEU A 70 -4.50 -10.81 -5.09
C LEU A 70 -4.13 -10.92 -3.60
N ALA A 71 -4.19 -12.14 -3.05
CA ALA A 71 -3.77 -12.39 -1.67
C ALA A 71 -2.27 -12.13 -1.43
N ARG A 72 -1.42 -12.39 -2.42
CA ARG A 72 0.01 -12.04 -2.36
C ARG A 72 0.22 -10.54 -2.40
N LEU A 73 -0.39 -9.86 -3.37
CA LEU A 73 -0.25 -8.41 -3.55
C LEU A 73 -0.74 -7.62 -2.33
N SER A 74 -1.74 -8.11 -1.60
CA SER A 74 -2.22 -7.46 -0.38
C SER A 74 -1.20 -7.42 0.77
N ARG A 75 -0.13 -8.22 0.69
CA ARG A 75 0.98 -8.17 1.66
C ARG A 75 1.98 -7.06 1.37
N PHE A 76 2.02 -6.59 0.12
CA PHE A 76 2.99 -5.59 -0.34
C PHE A 76 2.38 -4.22 -0.55
N ALA A 77 1.06 -4.11 -0.62
CA ALA A 77 0.40 -2.84 -0.94
C ALA A 77 -0.80 -2.58 -0.04
N GLY A 78 -1.01 -1.31 0.27
CA GLY A 78 -2.18 -0.87 1.04
C GLY A 78 -3.47 -0.85 0.22
N ARG A 79 -3.37 -0.80 -1.11
CA ARG A 79 -4.51 -0.85 -2.02
C ARG A 79 -4.21 -1.79 -3.18
N VAL A 80 -5.04 -2.82 -3.34
CA VAL A 80 -4.94 -3.77 -4.44
C VAL A 80 -6.04 -3.49 -5.45
N ILE A 81 -5.66 -3.42 -6.72
CA ILE A 81 -6.54 -3.07 -7.83
C ILE A 81 -6.59 -4.26 -8.79
N PHE A 82 -7.76 -4.55 -9.34
CA PHE A 82 -7.94 -5.57 -10.38
C PHE A 82 -8.32 -4.91 -11.70
N GLY A 83 -7.58 -5.19 -12.75
CA GLY A 83 -7.88 -4.76 -14.11
C GLY A 83 -7.83 -3.27 -14.37
N GLY A 84 -7.23 -2.46 -13.46
CA GLY A 84 -7.22 -1.01 -13.57
C GLY A 84 -5.82 -0.40 -13.36
N TRP A 85 -5.69 0.87 -13.70
CA TRP A 85 -4.48 1.64 -13.40
C TRP A 85 -4.65 2.42 -12.09
N PRO A 86 -3.62 2.52 -11.24
CA PRO A 86 -3.70 3.32 -10.04
C PRO A 86 -3.85 4.80 -10.40
N THR A 87 -4.97 5.37 -10.01
CA THR A 87 -5.25 6.81 -10.14
C THR A 87 -5.36 7.43 -8.76
N GLY A 88 -5.81 8.67 -8.67
CA GLY A 88 -6.10 9.33 -7.40
C GLY A 88 -7.01 8.49 -6.50
N VAL A 89 -6.91 8.72 -5.21
CA VAL A 89 -7.69 7.99 -4.20
C VAL A 89 -9.08 8.59 -4.09
N ALA A 90 -10.11 7.77 -4.29
CA ALA A 90 -11.48 8.19 -4.02
C ALA A 90 -11.70 8.40 -2.51
N VAL A 91 -12.45 9.43 -2.14
CA VAL A 91 -12.87 9.63 -0.74
C VAL A 91 -14.08 8.75 -0.49
N ALA A 92 -13.86 7.59 0.13
CA ALA A 92 -14.91 6.64 0.47
C ALA A 92 -14.60 5.99 1.83
N PRO A 93 -15.61 5.54 2.60
CA PRO A 93 -15.40 4.98 3.94
C PRO A 93 -14.40 3.83 3.99
N ALA A 94 -14.42 2.92 3.02
CA ALA A 94 -13.54 1.76 2.96
C ALA A 94 -12.20 2.03 2.26
N MET A 95 -11.93 3.27 1.85
CA MET A 95 -10.70 3.59 1.13
C MET A 95 -9.52 3.73 2.08
N THR A 96 -8.37 3.24 1.65
CA THR A 96 -7.09 3.40 2.33
C THR A 96 -6.09 4.11 1.41
N HIS A 97 -5.39 5.10 1.96
CA HIS A 97 -4.20 5.68 1.36
C HIS A 97 -3.03 5.53 2.33
N GLY A 98 -2.32 4.48 2.18
CA GLY A 98 -1.22 4.03 3.01
C GLY A 98 -0.71 2.70 2.47
N GLY A 99 0.20 2.07 3.17
CA GLY A 99 0.75 0.77 2.80
C GLY A 99 1.76 0.28 3.82
N PRO A 100 2.28 -0.94 3.64
CA PRO A 100 3.36 -1.44 4.47
C PRO A 100 4.60 -0.55 4.34
N TYR A 101 5.44 -0.55 5.39
CA TYR A 101 6.74 0.14 5.31
C TYR A 101 7.57 -0.38 4.11
N PRO A 102 8.23 0.46 3.32
CA PRO A 102 8.46 1.90 3.52
C PRO A 102 7.40 2.82 2.86
N ALA A 103 6.30 2.30 2.31
CA ALA A 103 5.28 3.13 1.65
C ALA A 103 4.69 4.19 2.58
N THR A 104 4.50 3.84 3.86
CA THR A 104 4.15 4.78 4.93
C THR A 104 4.87 4.43 6.22
N THR A 105 5.08 5.45 7.06
CA THR A 105 5.70 5.30 8.40
C THR A 105 4.67 5.06 9.50
N SER A 106 3.38 5.13 9.18
CA SER A 106 2.26 4.90 10.10
C SER A 106 1.29 3.89 9.51
N PRO A 107 0.71 2.99 10.31
CA PRO A 107 -0.33 2.07 9.86
C PRO A 107 -1.67 2.77 9.59
N THR A 108 -1.82 4.03 9.98
CA THR A 108 -3.07 4.78 9.79
C THR A 108 -3.17 5.33 8.38
N THR A 109 -4.38 5.35 7.83
CA THR A 109 -4.66 5.94 6.52
C THR A 109 -4.84 7.46 6.61
N SER A 110 -4.61 8.16 5.49
CA SER A 110 -4.92 9.60 5.35
C SER A 110 -6.34 9.87 4.85
N VAL A 111 -7.06 8.85 4.38
CA VAL A 111 -8.43 8.92 3.86
C VAL A 111 -9.26 7.73 4.33
N GLY A 112 -10.59 7.82 4.15
CA GLY A 112 -11.52 6.76 4.55
C GLY A 112 -12.03 6.91 5.97
N GLY A 113 -12.86 5.96 6.40
CA GLY A 113 -13.54 6.00 7.70
C GLY A 113 -12.60 5.93 8.89
N THR A 114 -11.47 5.25 8.76
CA THR A 114 -10.45 5.09 9.80
C THR A 114 -9.41 6.21 9.82
N ALA A 115 -9.52 7.21 8.94
CA ALA A 115 -8.56 8.33 8.90
C ALA A 115 -8.48 9.11 10.22
N ILE A 116 -9.55 9.10 11.01
CA ILE A 116 -9.60 9.72 12.34
C ILE A 116 -8.57 9.12 13.31
N GLU A 117 -8.22 7.84 13.15
CA GLU A 117 -7.31 7.12 14.05
C GLU A 117 -5.93 7.78 14.15
N ARG A 118 -5.49 8.46 13.10
CA ARG A 118 -4.21 9.20 13.12
C ARG A 118 -4.17 10.36 14.11
N TRP A 119 -5.32 10.80 14.58
CA TRP A 119 -5.49 11.90 15.54
C TRP A 119 -5.79 11.39 16.95
N LEU A 120 -5.98 10.08 17.09
CA LEU A 120 -6.27 9.43 18.34
C LEU A 120 -5.00 8.83 18.93
N ARG A 121 -4.97 8.78 20.25
CA ARG A 121 -3.95 8.04 20.99
C ARG A 121 -4.60 7.33 22.16
N PRO A 122 -4.14 6.14 22.53
CA PRO A 122 -4.59 5.47 23.73
C PRO A 122 -4.19 6.28 24.97
N VAL A 123 -5.06 6.25 25.97
CA VAL A 123 -4.80 6.76 27.31
C VAL A 123 -5.14 5.66 28.30
N THR A 124 -4.25 5.38 29.23
CA THR A 124 -4.47 4.41 30.29
C THR A 124 -4.68 5.14 31.61
N TYR A 125 -5.76 4.82 32.30
CA TYR A 125 -6.00 5.24 33.68
C TYR A 125 -5.62 4.09 34.61
N GLN A 126 -4.61 4.31 35.42
CA GLN A 126 -4.13 3.30 36.35
C GLN A 126 -4.38 3.75 37.80
N THR A 127 -5.03 2.90 38.58
CA THR A 127 -5.31 3.17 40.02
C THR A 127 -6.14 4.45 40.27
N VAL A 128 -6.94 4.84 39.27
CA VAL A 128 -7.83 5.98 39.38
C VAL A 128 -9.16 5.51 40.02
N PRO A 129 -9.64 6.17 41.08
CA PRO A 129 -10.96 5.87 41.65
C PRO A 129 -12.05 5.97 40.58
N PRO A 130 -13.04 5.05 40.57
CA PRO A 130 -14.09 5.01 39.55
C PRO A 130 -14.84 6.33 39.37
N GLU A 131 -15.09 7.05 40.46
CA GLU A 131 -15.79 8.34 40.50
C GLU A 131 -15.01 9.49 39.84
N LEU A 132 -13.72 9.29 39.56
CA LEU A 132 -12.86 10.26 38.88
C LEU A 132 -12.59 9.91 37.44
N LEU A 133 -13.08 8.77 36.97
CA LEU A 133 -12.97 8.39 35.56
C LEU A 133 -13.88 9.24 34.68
N PRO A 134 -13.52 9.48 33.42
CA PRO A 134 -14.44 10.03 32.44
C PRO A 134 -15.73 9.21 32.36
N ALA A 135 -16.85 9.88 32.12
CA ALA A 135 -18.17 9.23 32.10
C ALA A 135 -18.27 8.11 31.05
N GLU A 136 -17.50 8.23 29.95
CA GLU A 136 -17.41 7.24 28.88
C GLU A 136 -16.75 5.92 29.31
N LEU A 137 -15.99 5.95 30.42
CA LEU A 137 -15.31 4.79 31.00
C LEU A 137 -15.97 4.30 32.27
N ALA A 138 -17.00 4.98 32.74
CA ALA A 138 -17.82 4.46 33.85
C ALA A 138 -18.47 3.14 33.40
N GLU A 139 -18.27 2.07 34.14
CA GLU A 139 -18.83 0.76 33.83
C GLU A 139 -20.34 0.90 33.65
N HIS A 140 -20.82 0.51 32.46
CA HIS A 140 -22.21 0.20 32.30
C HIS A 140 -22.44 -1.11 33.06
N GLU A 141 -22.93 -1.01 34.31
CA GLU A 141 -23.51 -2.15 34.98
C GLU A 141 -24.69 -2.63 34.13
N GLY A 142 -24.45 -3.72 33.36
CA GLY A 142 -25.45 -4.41 32.57
C GLY A 142 -25.91 -5.67 33.25
#